data_109ee5e78a09be9122cc07abfa15ad8b
#
_entry.id   109ee5e78a09be9122cc07abfa15ad8b
#
_cell.length_a   1.000
_cell.length_b   1.000
_cell.length_c   1.000
_cell.angle_alpha   90.00
_cell.angle_beta   90.00
_cell.angle_gamma   90.00
#
_symmetry.space_group_name_H-M   'P 1'
#
loop_
_entity.id
_entity.type
_entity.pdbx_description
1 polymer ?
#
loop_
_entity_poly.entity_id
_entity_poly.type
_entity_poly.pdbx_seq_one_letter_code
_entity_poly.pdbx_strand_id
1 'polypeptide(L)'
;MKKYGLGFMWCCVAALILGVTLSLGVAEAAEFRLSNQFPASHHISKGLVLFADKVKEYSNGGITCKIFDSAQLYKDTEIVEALQDSLVDTGLVATNKWSGMIPAIDIFEMPFVFKDLSSIKKFLDAGAGEALDKELESKGVKNLFWVDYGYIQFFNNRRPLTKPADMKGLTMRSFSGSDAETLQNLGAAPTVMSSSEMYMALQRGTVDGATTGMPAAISRKVQEVQKYMTLANYTTAQFALQGNIRWWESLSAGDRDAIIRAGKDAEAWVRAVIADSENEAQKAIEADGVAIYTLNETERREFQEATLPVRESFVKKTGDLGRRLLEMAQNAD
;
A
#
# COMPACT_ATOMS: atom_id res chain seq x y z
N MET A 1 59.96 85.48 17.11
CA MET A 1 59.55 85.44 18.50
C MET A 1 58.57 84.28 18.63
N LYS A 2 58.99 83.22 19.39
CA LYS A 2 58.32 82.41 20.43
C LYS A 2 56.83 82.10 20.20
N LYS A 3 56.29 80.85 20.28
CA LYS A 3 56.45 79.92 21.38
C LYS A 3 55.96 78.57 20.91
N TYR A 4 56.49 77.55 21.55
CA TYR A 4 56.15 76.09 21.55
C TYR A 4 54.76 75.77 22.10
N GLY A 5 54.11 74.75 21.58
CA GLY A 5 52.97 74.13 22.18
C GLY A 5 52.93 72.60 21.85
N LEU A 6 53.39 71.80 22.84
CA LEU A 6 53.33 70.39 22.87
C LEU A 6 51.84 69.96 23.01
N GLY A 7 51.34 69.06 22.18
CA GLY A 7 49.98 68.58 22.23
C GLY A 7 49.93 67.07 21.96
N PHE A 8 49.84 66.35 22.98
CA PHE A 8 49.47 64.99 23.27
C PHE A 8 48.92 64.10 22.12
N MET A 9 49.65 63.08 21.84
CA MET A 9 49.29 62.00 20.93
C MET A 9 48.43 60.94 21.72
N TRP A 10 47.11 60.90 21.49
CA TRP A 10 46.23 59.86 22.00
C TRP A 10 46.12 58.79 20.95
N CYS A 11 46.66 57.59 21.25
CA CYS A 11 46.42 56.33 20.54
C CYS A 11 45.01 55.86 20.79
N CYS A 12 44.14 56.02 19.80
CA CYS A 12 42.86 55.24 19.78
C CYS A 12 43.13 53.86 19.21
N VAL A 13 43.29 52.89 20.09
CA VAL A 13 43.20 51.47 19.74
C VAL A 13 41.72 51.15 19.51
N ALA A 14 41.30 51.20 18.25
CA ALA A 14 39.97 50.66 17.87
C ALA A 14 40.06 49.14 17.83
N ALA A 15 39.56 48.48 18.89
CA ALA A 15 39.34 47.06 18.90
C ALA A 15 38.23 46.72 17.89
N LEU A 16 38.61 46.18 16.75
CA LEU A 16 37.69 45.53 15.80
C LEU A 16 37.19 44.23 16.42
N ILE A 17 36.05 44.24 17.09
CA ILE A 17 35.32 43.05 17.46
C ILE A 17 34.67 42.52 16.19
N LEU A 18 35.33 41.56 15.53
CA LEU A 18 34.78 40.77 14.45
C LEU A 18 33.70 39.84 15.04
N GLY A 19 32.48 40.32 15.09
CA GLY A 19 31.31 39.50 15.45
C GLY A 19 31.08 38.46 14.35
N VAL A 20 31.64 37.27 14.56
CA VAL A 20 31.23 36.07 13.81
C VAL A 20 29.82 35.73 14.27
N THR A 21 28.81 36.29 13.61
CA THR A 21 27.46 35.80 13.70
C THR A 21 27.47 34.42 13.04
N LEU A 22 27.59 33.36 13.84
CA LEU A 22 27.17 32.02 13.42
C LEU A 22 25.67 32.15 13.06
N SER A 23 25.39 32.37 11.81
CA SER A 23 24.07 32.10 11.27
C SER A 23 23.89 30.60 11.40
N LEU A 24 23.25 30.17 12.48
CA LEU A 24 22.57 28.87 12.56
C LEU A 24 21.50 28.93 11.46
N GLY A 25 21.91 28.66 10.22
CA GLY A 25 20.94 28.39 9.17
C GLY A 25 20.09 27.25 9.66
N VAL A 26 18.85 27.53 9.94
CA VAL A 26 17.84 26.47 10.10
C VAL A 26 17.88 25.76 8.75
N ALA A 27 18.54 24.61 8.67
CA ALA A 27 18.48 23.79 7.48
C ALA A 27 17.01 23.49 7.26
N GLU A 28 16.47 23.99 6.15
CA GLU A 28 15.10 23.69 5.77
C GLU A 28 14.99 22.17 5.66
N ALA A 29 14.01 21.57 6.36
CA ALA A 29 13.80 20.14 6.34
C ALA A 29 13.63 19.68 4.89
N ALA A 30 14.40 18.71 4.46
CA ALA A 30 14.19 18.11 3.14
C ALA A 30 12.81 17.44 3.13
N GLU A 31 11.97 17.80 2.16
CA GLU A 31 10.63 17.22 2.04
C GLU A 31 10.64 16.20 0.89
N PHE A 32 10.10 15.00 1.16
CA PHE A 32 9.81 14.03 0.12
C PHE A 32 8.31 13.79 -0.03
N ARG A 33 7.88 13.42 -1.24
CA ARG A 33 6.48 13.24 -1.61
C ARG A 33 6.10 11.76 -1.54
N LEU A 34 4.93 11.49 -0.95
CA LEU A 34 4.32 10.17 -0.88
C LEU A 34 2.99 10.16 -1.63
N SER A 35 2.91 9.37 -2.71
CA SER A 35 1.66 9.15 -3.43
C SER A 35 0.87 8.01 -2.78
N ASN A 36 -0.36 8.32 -2.34
CA ASN A 36 -1.29 7.36 -1.74
C ASN A 36 -2.58 7.26 -2.55
N GLN A 37 -2.97 6.04 -2.91
CA GLN A 37 -4.20 5.83 -3.68
C GLN A 37 -5.48 5.84 -2.84
N PHE A 38 -5.39 5.71 -1.50
CA PHE A 38 -6.55 5.65 -0.63
C PHE A 38 -7.00 7.03 -0.16
N PRO A 39 -8.31 7.20 0.12
CA PRO A 39 -8.79 8.35 0.87
C PRO A 39 -8.18 8.42 2.27
N ALA A 40 -8.07 9.62 2.84
CA ALA A 40 -7.46 9.84 4.16
C ALA A 40 -8.16 9.06 5.30
N SER A 41 -9.44 8.70 5.14
CA SER A 41 -10.21 7.92 6.12
C SER A 41 -9.80 6.44 6.21
N HIS A 42 -9.11 5.90 5.18
CA HIS A 42 -8.69 4.51 5.15
C HIS A 42 -7.64 4.21 6.23
N HIS A 43 -7.67 3.00 6.86
CA HIS A 43 -6.72 2.64 7.92
C HIS A 43 -5.26 2.73 7.43
N ILE A 44 -4.96 2.33 6.21
CA ILE A 44 -3.61 2.45 5.63
C ILE A 44 -3.19 3.92 5.57
N SER A 45 -4.06 4.84 5.14
CA SER A 45 -3.74 6.28 5.10
C SER A 45 -3.40 6.82 6.49
N LYS A 46 -4.12 6.38 7.51
CA LYS A 46 -3.80 6.71 8.92
C LYS A 46 -2.42 6.16 9.34
N GLY A 47 -2.07 4.95 8.90
CA GLY A 47 -0.74 4.37 9.09
C GLY A 47 0.36 5.17 8.39
N LEU A 48 0.08 5.71 7.19
CA LEU A 48 1.02 6.59 6.48
C LEU A 48 1.21 7.95 7.17
N VAL A 49 0.16 8.48 7.82
CA VAL A 49 0.29 9.69 8.67
C VAL A 49 1.22 9.39 9.85
N LEU A 50 1.02 8.26 10.54
CA LEU A 50 1.93 7.83 11.61
C LEU A 50 3.37 7.69 11.09
N PHE A 51 3.55 7.09 9.92
CA PHE A 51 4.87 6.99 9.28
C PHE A 51 5.50 8.38 9.09
N ALA A 52 4.77 9.34 8.50
CA ALA A 52 5.26 10.70 8.26
C ALA A 52 5.65 11.41 9.57
N ASP A 53 4.83 11.29 10.61
CA ASP A 53 5.11 11.87 11.93
C ASP A 53 6.37 11.24 12.56
N LYS A 54 6.52 9.92 12.46
CA LYS A 54 7.69 9.19 12.98
C LYS A 54 8.96 9.48 12.19
N VAL A 55 8.89 9.66 10.87
CA VAL A 55 10.03 10.11 10.07
C VAL A 55 10.53 11.46 10.59
N LYS A 56 9.63 12.43 10.78
CA LYS A 56 9.98 13.74 11.34
C LYS A 56 10.56 13.64 12.74
N GLU A 57 9.98 12.81 13.61
CA GLU A 57 10.45 12.57 14.97
C GLU A 57 11.86 11.99 14.97
N TYR A 58 12.10 10.88 14.25
CA TYR A 58 13.35 10.13 14.27
C TYR A 58 14.49 10.83 13.53
N SER A 59 14.17 11.71 12.57
CA SER A 59 15.16 12.57 11.90
C SER A 59 15.41 13.88 12.64
N ASN A 60 14.82 14.11 13.82
CA ASN A 60 14.83 15.39 14.54
C ASN A 60 14.40 16.57 13.64
N GLY A 61 13.45 16.34 12.76
CA GLY A 61 12.95 17.33 11.79
C GLY A 61 13.86 17.54 10.59
N GLY A 62 14.90 16.74 10.39
CA GLY A 62 15.81 16.84 9.24
C GLY A 62 15.15 16.51 7.92
N ILE A 63 14.21 15.56 7.91
CA ILE A 63 13.37 15.28 6.74
C ILE A 63 11.88 15.21 7.12
N THR A 64 11.03 15.50 6.15
CA THR A 64 9.57 15.45 6.31
C THR A 64 8.93 14.74 5.11
N CYS A 65 7.77 14.12 5.34
CA CYS A 65 6.99 13.43 4.32
C CYS A 65 5.70 14.19 4.05
N LYS A 66 5.45 14.53 2.78
CA LYS A 66 4.18 15.11 2.34
C LYS A 66 3.34 14.05 1.63
N ILE A 67 2.20 13.72 2.22
CA ILE A 67 1.29 12.70 1.70
C ILE A 67 0.27 13.34 0.76
N PHE A 68 0.05 12.68 -0.38
CA PHE A 68 -0.98 13.02 -1.37
C PHE A 68 -1.95 11.85 -1.49
N ASP A 69 -3.10 12.00 -0.83
CA ASP A 69 -4.15 10.98 -0.76
C ASP A 69 -5.01 10.90 -2.01
N SER A 70 -5.84 9.86 -2.12
CA SER A 70 -6.90 9.71 -3.13
C SER A 70 -6.38 9.76 -4.57
N ALA A 71 -5.18 9.24 -4.82
CA ALA A 71 -4.52 9.23 -6.13
C ALA A 71 -4.32 10.64 -6.74
N GLN A 72 -4.11 11.68 -5.91
CA GLN A 72 -3.90 13.06 -6.38
C GLN A 72 -2.66 13.23 -7.26
N LEU A 73 -1.61 12.45 -7.03
CA LEU A 73 -0.40 12.47 -7.86
C LEU A 73 -0.49 11.42 -8.97
N TYR A 74 -0.68 10.15 -8.59
CA TYR A 74 -0.70 9.01 -9.51
C TYR A 74 -1.79 8.02 -9.12
N LYS A 75 -2.47 7.46 -10.13
CA LYS A 75 -3.35 6.33 -9.94
C LYS A 75 -2.54 5.08 -9.58
N ASP A 76 -3.21 4.08 -9.01
CA ASP A 76 -2.60 2.77 -8.72
C ASP A 76 -2.07 2.05 -9.98
N THR A 77 -2.56 2.41 -11.16
CA THR A 77 -2.08 1.89 -12.45
C THR A 77 -0.84 2.62 -12.99
N GLU A 78 -0.47 3.77 -12.42
CA GLU A 78 0.59 4.67 -12.91
C GLU A 78 1.78 4.74 -11.95
N ILE A 79 1.58 4.38 -10.68
CA ILE A 79 2.55 4.62 -9.60
C ILE A 79 3.88 3.87 -9.79
N VAL A 80 3.86 2.67 -10.38
CA VAL A 80 5.07 1.87 -10.63
C VAL A 80 5.99 2.60 -11.59
N GLU A 81 5.45 3.05 -12.73
CA GLU A 81 6.19 3.82 -13.74
C GLU A 81 6.70 5.14 -13.14
N ALA A 82 5.85 5.86 -12.41
CA ALA A 82 6.24 7.10 -11.75
C ALA A 82 7.41 6.93 -10.76
N LEU A 83 7.46 5.81 -10.03
CA LEU A 83 8.57 5.47 -9.15
C LEU A 83 9.84 5.14 -9.95
N GLN A 84 9.75 4.32 -10.99
CA GLN A 84 10.88 3.93 -11.82
C GLN A 84 11.50 5.14 -12.54
N ASP A 85 10.67 6.06 -13.01
CA ASP A 85 11.09 7.28 -13.71
C ASP A 85 11.50 8.42 -12.78
N SER A 86 11.50 8.21 -11.46
CA SER A 86 11.83 9.25 -10.46
C SER A 86 10.90 10.47 -10.49
N LEU A 87 9.64 10.30 -10.89
CA LEU A 87 8.64 11.36 -10.92
C LEU A 87 8.02 11.62 -9.53
N VAL A 88 8.16 10.65 -8.62
CA VAL A 88 7.76 10.74 -7.21
C VAL A 88 8.80 10.02 -6.36
N ASP A 89 8.99 10.51 -5.13
CA ASP A 89 10.01 9.98 -4.22
C ASP A 89 9.59 8.64 -3.62
N THR A 90 8.33 8.57 -3.14
CA THR A 90 7.74 7.36 -2.56
C THR A 90 6.30 7.16 -3.01
N GLY A 91 5.85 5.91 -2.99
CA GLY A 91 4.48 5.56 -3.34
C GLY A 91 3.99 4.33 -2.59
N LEU A 92 2.72 4.37 -2.19
CA LEU A 92 2.02 3.19 -1.71
C LEU A 92 1.57 2.36 -2.92
N VAL A 93 2.18 1.21 -3.10
CA VAL A 93 1.96 0.34 -4.26
C VAL A 93 1.28 -0.95 -3.85
N ALA A 94 0.18 -1.30 -4.50
CA ALA A 94 -0.35 -2.67 -4.43
C ALA A 94 0.64 -3.61 -5.13
N THR A 95 1.02 -4.70 -4.47
CA THR A 95 2.08 -5.60 -4.96
C THR A 95 1.81 -6.13 -6.37
N ASN A 96 0.54 -6.38 -6.70
CA ASN A 96 0.10 -6.83 -8.02
C ASN A 96 0.42 -5.86 -9.19
N LYS A 97 0.78 -4.62 -8.91
CA LYS A 97 1.18 -3.68 -9.98
C LYS A 97 2.55 -4.04 -10.56
N TRP A 98 3.28 -4.92 -9.87
CA TRP A 98 4.54 -5.48 -10.34
C TRP A 98 4.39 -6.80 -11.11
N SER A 99 3.19 -7.39 -11.19
CA SER A 99 2.95 -8.74 -11.79
C SER A 99 3.56 -8.93 -13.17
N GLY A 100 3.55 -7.89 -13.99
CA GLY A 100 4.13 -7.91 -15.33
C GLY A 100 5.66 -8.06 -15.35
N MET A 101 6.34 -7.60 -14.29
CA MET A 101 7.80 -7.62 -14.15
C MET A 101 8.29 -8.61 -13.10
N ILE A 102 7.46 -8.92 -12.11
CA ILE A 102 7.74 -9.82 -10.98
C ILE A 102 6.52 -10.72 -10.79
N PRO A 103 6.27 -11.72 -11.65
CA PRO A 103 5.07 -12.56 -11.54
C PRO A 103 4.93 -13.29 -10.20
N ALA A 104 6.04 -13.54 -9.51
CA ALA A 104 6.04 -14.22 -8.20
C ALA A 104 5.39 -13.39 -7.08
N ILE A 105 5.23 -12.08 -7.27
CA ILE A 105 4.61 -11.19 -6.27
C ILE A 105 3.09 -11.41 -6.15
N ASP A 106 2.49 -12.07 -7.15
CA ASP A 106 1.07 -12.44 -7.13
C ASP A 106 0.75 -13.53 -6.10
N ILE A 107 1.73 -14.05 -5.39
CA ILE A 107 1.53 -15.00 -4.29
C ILE A 107 0.49 -14.50 -3.26
N PHE A 108 0.46 -13.19 -2.99
CA PHE A 108 -0.49 -12.59 -2.06
C PHE A 108 -1.94 -12.67 -2.53
N GLU A 109 -2.16 -12.84 -3.83
CA GLU A 109 -3.49 -12.90 -4.45
C GLU A 109 -3.95 -14.34 -4.75
N MET A 110 -3.14 -15.32 -4.43
CA MET A 110 -3.53 -16.72 -4.66
C MET A 110 -4.75 -17.06 -3.82
N PRO A 111 -5.85 -17.54 -4.46
CA PRO A 111 -7.09 -17.77 -3.75
C PRO A 111 -6.92 -18.79 -2.62
N PHE A 112 -7.40 -18.43 -1.41
CA PHE A 112 -7.43 -19.29 -0.21
C PHE A 112 -6.07 -19.88 0.19
N VAL A 113 -4.96 -19.20 -0.12
CA VAL A 113 -3.61 -19.69 0.22
C VAL A 113 -3.29 -19.36 1.67
N PHE A 114 -3.53 -18.11 2.09
CA PHE A 114 -3.31 -17.69 3.47
C PHE A 114 -4.51 -18.06 4.34
N LYS A 115 -4.24 -18.71 5.46
CA LYS A 115 -5.27 -19.16 6.41
C LYS A 115 -5.93 -17.96 7.10
N ASP A 116 -5.10 -17.00 7.51
CA ASP A 116 -5.51 -15.77 8.16
C ASP A 116 -4.51 -14.64 7.88
N LEU A 117 -4.84 -13.41 8.31
CA LEU A 117 -3.98 -12.25 8.08
C LEU A 117 -2.64 -12.35 8.84
N SER A 118 -2.57 -13.09 9.94
CA SER A 118 -1.31 -13.26 10.69
C SER A 118 -0.33 -14.16 9.94
N SER A 119 -0.80 -15.08 9.11
CA SER A 119 0.00 -15.95 8.26
C SER A 119 0.83 -15.15 7.25
N ILE A 120 0.37 -13.95 6.83
CA ILE A 120 1.12 -13.08 5.91
C ILE A 120 2.42 -12.61 6.55
N LYS A 121 2.36 -12.17 7.83
CA LYS A 121 3.58 -11.77 8.54
C LYS A 121 4.55 -12.92 8.70
N LYS A 122 4.07 -14.08 9.11
CA LYS A 122 4.91 -15.28 9.26
C LYS A 122 5.55 -15.68 7.94
N PHE A 123 4.79 -15.60 6.83
CA PHE A 123 5.29 -15.85 5.48
C PHE A 123 6.42 -14.85 5.11
N LEU A 124 6.21 -13.55 5.32
CA LEU A 124 7.21 -12.53 5.04
C LEU A 124 8.48 -12.73 5.89
N ASP A 125 8.31 -12.98 7.19
CA ASP A 125 9.41 -13.20 8.14
C ASP A 125 10.19 -14.50 7.88
N ALA A 126 9.55 -15.50 7.27
CA ALA A 126 10.21 -16.77 6.89
C ALA A 126 11.16 -16.66 5.69
N GLY A 127 11.37 -15.43 5.19
CA GLY A 127 12.31 -15.12 4.11
C GLY A 127 11.64 -14.78 2.78
N ALA A 128 10.31 -14.92 2.65
CA ALA A 128 9.59 -14.50 1.44
C ALA A 128 9.69 -12.99 1.22
N GLY A 129 9.62 -12.18 2.30
CA GLY A 129 9.80 -10.74 2.23
C GLY A 129 11.14 -10.36 1.64
N GLU A 130 12.25 -10.94 2.14
CA GLU A 130 13.60 -10.68 1.61
C GLU A 130 13.74 -11.09 0.14
N ALA A 131 13.16 -12.22 -0.25
CA ALA A 131 13.21 -12.68 -1.64
C ALA A 131 12.47 -11.71 -2.58
N LEU A 132 11.30 -11.23 -2.18
CA LEU A 132 10.51 -10.27 -2.96
C LEU A 132 11.12 -8.87 -2.95
N ASP A 133 11.74 -8.44 -1.86
CA ASP A 133 12.46 -7.17 -1.77
C ASP A 133 13.63 -7.11 -2.76
N LYS A 134 14.38 -8.22 -2.93
CA LYS A 134 15.46 -8.32 -3.93
C LYS A 134 14.92 -8.18 -5.37
N GLU A 135 13.77 -8.78 -5.66
CA GLU A 135 13.12 -8.61 -6.96
C GLU A 135 12.74 -7.15 -7.20
N LEU A 136 12.12 -6.48 -6.21
CA LEU A 136 11.75 -5.06 -6.28
C LEU A 136 12.98 -4.15 -6.46
N GLU A 137 14.06 -4.38 -5.72
CA GLU A 137 15.30 -3.63 -5.86
C GLU A 137 15.89 -3.78 -7.27
N SER A 138 15.81 -4.97 -7.88
CA SER A 138 16.23 -5.20 -9.27
C SER A 138 15.44 -4.38 -10.29
N LYS A 139 14.26 -3.87 -9.91
CA LYS A 139 13.39 -3.02 -10.74
C LYS A 139 13.49 -1.53 -10.40
N GLY A 140 14.47 -1.14 -9.58
CA GLY A 140 14.75 0.27 -9.29
C GLY A 140 13.92 0.88 -8.19
N VAL A 141 13.34 0.07 -7.30
CA VAL A 141 12.62 0.57 -6.12
C VAL A 141 13.11 -0.10 -4.84
N LYS A 142 13.14 0.66 -3.76
CA LYS A 142 13.39 0.17 -2.41
C LYS A 142 12.07 -0.07 -1.70
N ASN A 143 11.81 -1.28 -1.25
CA ASN A 143 10.72 -1.53 -0.31
C ASN A 143 11.11 -0.96 1.06
N LEU A 144 10.27 -0.08 1.61
CA LEU A 144 10.47 0.56 2.90
C LEU A 144 9.79 -0.23 4.01
N PHE A 145 8.55 -0.70 3.77
CA PHE A 145 7.83 -1.63 4.64
C PHE A 145 6.61 -2.21 3.92
N TRP A 146 6.18 -3.39 4.37
CA TRP A 146 4.99 -4.07 3.91
C TRP A 146 3.74 -3.56 4.61
N VAL A 147 2.61 -3.53 3.91
CA VAL A 147 1.38 -2.93 4.42
C VAL A 147 0.20 -3.87 4.19
N ASP A 148 -0.38 -4.37 5.27
CA ASP A 148 -1.52 -5.28 5.23
C ASP A 148 -2.80 -4.50 4.89
N TYR A 149 -3.53 -5.00 3.88
CA TYR A 149 -4.76 -4.38 3.41
C TYR A 149 -6.02 -5.04 3.98
N GLY A 150 -5.99 -6.34 4.17
CA GLY A 150 -7.11 -7.15 4.61
C GLY A 150 -7.64 -8.11 3.54
N TYR A 151 -8.78 -8.72 3.82
CA TYR A 151 -9.41 -9.67 2.91
C TYR A 151 -10.19 -8.99 1.80
N ILE A 152 -10.21 -9.65 0.64
CA ILE A 152 -11.02 -9.25 -0.50
C ILE A 152 -12.35 -9.99 -0.47
N GLN A 153 -13.43 -9.23 -0.73
CA GLN A 153 -14.81 -9.71 -0.76
C GLN A 153 -15.43 -9.48 -2.15
N PHE A 154 -16.55 -10.17 -2.42
CA PHE A 154 -17.34 -9.97 -3.63
C PHE A 154 -18.51 -9.03 -3.33
N PHE A 155 -18.60 -7.92 -4.06
CA PHE A 155 -19.74 -6.99 -4.04
C PHE A 155 -20.47 -7.07 -5.37
N ASN A 156 -21.82 -7.05 -5.37
CA ASN A 156 -22.61 -6.97 -6.61
C ASN A 156 -24.03 -6.45 -6.37
N ASN A 157 -24.73 -6.11 -7.48
CA ASN A 157 -26.09 -5.59 -7.45
C ASN A 157 -27.17 -6.62 -7.83
N ARG A 158 -26.81 -7.89 -8.07
CA ARG A 158 -27.71 -8.87 -8.65
C ARG A 158 -28.27 -9.87 -7.63
N ARG A 159 -27.41 -10.49 -6.82
CA ARG A 159 -27.77 -11.59 -5.93
C ARG A 159 -26.66 -11.93 -4.92
N PRO A 160 -26.97 -12.61 -3.81
CA PRO A 160 -25.97 -13.29 -3.00
C PRO A 160 -25.20 -14.32 -3.86
N LEU A 161 -23.90 -14.49 -3.58
CA LEU A 161 -23.04 -15.47 -4.26
C LEU A 161 -22.76 -16.58 -3.26
N THR A 162 -23.50 -17.69 -3.38
CA THR A 162 -23.42 -18.83 -2.46
C THR A 162 -22.62 -19.99 -3.03
N LYS A 163 -22.42 -20.01 -4.35
CA LYS A 163 -21.64 -21.00 -5.10
C LYS A 163 -21.01 -20.37 -6.33
N PRO A 164 -19.95 -20.97 -6.90
CA PRO A 164 -19.27 -20.43 -8.10
C PRO A 164 -20.23 -20.14 -9.27
N ALA A 165 -21.24 -21.01 -9.48
CA ALA A 165 -22.22 -20.84 -10.56
C ALA A 165 -23.02 -19.53 -10.46
N ASP A 166 -23.14 -18.91 -9.28
CA ASP A 166 -23.83 -17.64 -9.10
C ASP A 166 -23.06 -16.46 -9.70
N MET A 167 -21.77 -16.63 -9.99
CA MET A 167 -20.93 -15.64 -10.70
C MET A 167 -21.27 -15.53 -12.19
N LYS A 168 -21.90 -16.57 -12.77
CA LYS A 168 -22.18 -16.61 -14.21
C LYS A 168 -23.04 -15.44 -14.66
N GLY A 169 -22.56 -14.75 -15.69
CA GLY A 169 -23.24 -13.60 -16.30
C GLY A 169 -23.05 -12.28 -15.56
N LEU A 170 -22.23 -12.24 -14.50
CA LEU A 170 -21.83 -10.97 -13.86
C LEU A 170 -20.60 -10.39 -14.55
N THR A 171 -20.67 -9.11 -14.84
CA THR A 171 -19.50 -8.31 -15.19
C THR A 171 -18.92 -7.76 -13.90
N MET A 172 -17.69 -8.17 -13.55
CA MET A 172 -17.07 -7.84 -12.27
C MET A 172 -15.81 -6.98 -12.45
N ARG A 173 -15.73 -5.89 -11.75
CA ARG A 173 -14.45 -5.17 -11.65
C ARG A 173 -13.44 -6.02 -10.91
N SER A 174 -12.28 -6.19 -11.50
CA SER A 174 -11.10 -6.78 -10.90
C SER A 174 -10.03 -5.71 -10.62
N PHE A 175 -9.19 -5.91 -9.60
CA PHE A 175 -8.09 -5.00 -9.27
C PHE A 175 -6.75 -5.43 -9.88
N SER A 176 -6.66 -6.67 -10.42
CA SER A 176 -5.45 -7.25 -11.00
C SER A 176 -5.74 -8.31 -12.06
N GLY A 177 -4.67 -8.77 -12.74
CA GLY A 177 -4.74 -9.90 -13.67
C GLY A 177 -5.03 -11.23 -12.96
N SER A 178 -4.43 -11.48 -11.82
CA SER A 178 -4.62 -12.72 -11.03
C SER A 178 -6.02 -12.79 -10.43
N ASP A 179 -6.55 -11.64 -9.95
CA ASP A 179 -7.95 -11.56 -9.52
C ASP A 179 -8.92 -11.76 -10.69
N ALA A 180 -8.60 -11.21 -11.88
CA ALA A 180 -9.39 -11.46 -13.09
C ALA A 180 -9.41 -12.94 -13.46
N GLU A 181 -8.27 -13.63 -13.39
CA GLU A 181 -8.19 -15.08 -13.63
C GLU A 181 -9.04 -15.86 -12.60
N THR A 182 -9.04 -15.42 -11.33
CA THR A 182 -9.92 -15.98 -10.28
C THR A 182 -11.39 -15.82 -10.63
N LEU A 183 -11.82 -14.60 -10.99
CA LEU A 183 -13.20 -14.32 -11.39
C LEU A 183 -13.66 -15.11 -12.62
N GLN A 184 -12.77 -15.29 -13.61
CA GLN A 184 -13.04 -16.11 -14.80
C GLN A 184 -13.24 -17.58 -14.43
N ASN A 185 -12.42 -18.15 -13.56
CA ASN A 185 -12.59 -19.54 -13.08
C ASN A 185 -13.88 -19.74 -12.29
N LEU A 186 -14.37 -18.67 -11.65
CA LEU A 186 -15.68 -18.66 -10.97
C LEU A 186 -16.86 -18.43 -11.93
N GLY A 187 -16.59 -18.11 -13.20
CA GLY A 187 -17.63 -17.94 -14.25
C GLY A 187 -18.09 -16.51 -14.50
N ALA A 188 -17.48 -15.51 -13.88
CA ALA A 188 -17.74 -14.09 -14.13
C ALA A 188 -16.99 -13.58 -15.37
N ALA A 189 -17.38 -12.40 -15.87
CA ALA A 189 -16.67 -11.63 -16.88
C ALA A 189 -15.90 -10.48 -16.20
N PRO A 190 -14.59 -10.60 -15.94
CA PRO A 190 -13.83 -9.57 -15.26
C PRO A 190 -13.43 -8.41 -16.17
N THR A 191 -13.34 -7.22 -15.59
CA THR A 191 -12.76 -6.03 -16.20
C THR A 191 -11.75 -5.42 -15.23
N VAL A 192 -10.48 -5.41 -15.60
CA VAL A 192 -9.42 -4.80 -14.78
C VAL A 192 -9.48 -3.29 -14.92
N MET A 193 -9.63 -2.59 -13.80
CA MET A 193 -9.64 -1.12 -13.77
C MET A 193 -9.07 -0.57 -12.45
N SER A 194 -8.62 0.68 -12.50
CA SER A 194 -8.12 1.41 -11.33
C SER A 194 -9.15 1.44 -10.20
N SER A 195 -8.66 1.38 -8.97
CA SER A 195 -9.50 1.51 -7.78
C SER A 195 -10.16 2.89 -7.66
N SER A 196 -9.59 3.94 -8.25
CA SER A 196 -10.18 5.29 -8.30
C SER A 196 -11.38 5.38 -9.25
N GLU A 197 -11.51 4.46 -10.20
CA GLU A 197 -12.59 4.43 -11.19
C GLU A 197 -13.76 3.52 -10.77
N MET A 198 -13.55 2.66 -9.77
CA MET A 198 -14.47 1.61 -9.35
C MET A 198 -15.86 2.15 -8.97
N TYR A 199 -15.93 3.18 -8.12
CA TYR A 199 -17.21 3.75 -7.69
C TYR A 199 -18.09 4.19 -8.88
N MET A 200 -17.50 4.95 -9.80
CA MET A 200 -18.23 5.46 -10.98
C MET A 200 -18.65 4.34 -11.94
N ALA A 201 -17.83 3.30 -12.09
CA ALA A 201 -18.17 2.14 -12.91
C ALA A 201 -19.36 1.36 -12.33
N LEU A 202 -19.38 1.17 -11.01
CA LEU A 202 -20.49 0.55 -10.28
C LEU A 202 -21.75 1.40 -10.34
N GLN A 203 -21.64 2.71 -10.09
CA GLN A 203 -22.77 3.65 -10.10
C GLN A 203 -23.45 3.72 -11.48
N ARG A 204 -22.65 3.70 -12.55
CA ARG A 204 -23.15 3.73 -13.94
C ARG A 204 -23.63 2.36 -14.44
N GLY A 205 -23.40 1.29 -13.68
CA GLY A 205 -23.73 -0.08 -14.09
C GLY A 205 -22.84 -0.59 -15.24
N THR A 206 -21.65 -0.01 -15.44
CA THR A 206 -20.66 -0.52 -16.39
C THR A 206 -20.18 -1.91 -15.98
N VAL A 207 -20.13 -2.17 -14.69
CA VAL A 207 -19.93 -3.47 -14.08
C VAL A 207 -21.04 -3.76 -13.08
N ASP A 208 -21.42 -5.03 -12.93
CA ASP A 208 -22.45 -5.47 -11.96
C ASP A 208 -21.95 -5.51 -10.54
N GLY A 209 -20.63 -5.67 -10.37
CA GLY A 209 -19.99 -5.81 -9.07
C GLY A 209 -18.49 -5.56 -9.11
N ALA A 210 -17.87 -5.73 -7.96
CA ALA A 210 -16.41 -5.52 -7.79
C ALA A 210 -15.84 -6.43 -6.71
N THR A 211 -14.55 -6.68 -6.82
CA THR A 211 -13.71 -7.25 -5.76
C THR A 211 -12.97 -6.13 -5.04
N THR A 212 -13.09 -6.06 -3.72
CA THR A 212 -12.39 -5.09 -2.88
C THR A 212 -12.47 -5.50 -1.41
N GLY A 213 -11.63 -4.94 -0.55
CA GLY A 213 -11.72 -5.10 0.91
C GLY A 213 -12.79 -4.21 1.53
N MET A 214 -13.31 -4.61 2.68
CA MET A 214 -14.38 -3.89 3.37
C MET A 214 -13.98 -2.45 3.80
N PRO A 215 -12.79 -2.20 4.39
CA PRO A 215 -12.38 -0.84 4.71
C PRO A 215 -12.27 0.08 3.48
N ALA A 216 -11.85 -0.47 2.33
CA ALA A 216 -11.80 0.29 1.10
C ALA A 216 -13.19 0.50 0.48
N ALA A 217 -14.11 -0.45 0.65
CA ALA A 217 -15.49 -0.28 0.23
C ALA A 217 -16.12 0.93 0.94
N ILE A 218 -15.94 1.04 2.27
CA ILE A 218 -16.44 2.19 3.05
C ILE A 218 -15.75 3.48 2.64
N SER A 219 -14.41 3.51 2.60
CA SER A 219 -13.68 4.76 2.31
C SER A 219 -13.90 5.27 0.89
N ARG A 220 -14.33 4.41 -0.04
CA ARG A 220 -14.68 4.72 -1.45
C ARG A 220 -16.18 4.70 -1.73
N LYS A 221 -17.01 4.51 -0.69
CA LYS A 221 -18.48 4.55 -0.77
C LYS A 221 -19.10 3.47 -1.66
N VAL A 222 -18.43 2.34 -1.83
CA VAL A 222 -18.92 1.22 -2.65
C VAL A 222 -20.26 0.70 -2.15
N GLN A 223 -20.48 0.68 -0.84
CA GLN A 223 -21.73 0.27 -0.21
C GLN A 223 -22.94 1.14 -0.63
N GLU A 224 -22.73 2.40 -1.05
CA GLU A 224 -23.81 3.26 -1.54
C GLU A 224 -24.36 2.80 -2.92
N VAL A 225 -23.56 2.02 -3.66
CA VAL A 225 -23.84 1.60 -5.05
C VAL A 225 -23.87 0.08 -5.23
N GLN A 226 -23.83 -0.69 -4.15
CA GLN A 226 -23.91 -2.15 -4.16
C GLN A 226 -24.96 -2.67 -3.17
N LYS A 227 -25.66 -3.75 -3.53
CA LYS A 227 -26.76 -4.31 -2.74
C LYS A 227 -26.38 -5.56 -1.97
N TYR A 228 -25.42 -6.31 -2.45
CA TYR A 228 -25.00 -7.59 -1.88
C TYR A 228 -23.50 -7.63 -1.68
N MET A 229 -23.08 -8.19 -0.56
CA MET A 229 -21.69 -8.58 -0.31
C MET A 229 -21.64 -10.04 0.08
N THR A 230 -20.76 -10.81 -0.56
CA THR A 230 -20.44 -12.17 -0.08
C THR A 230 -19.11 -12.13 0.66
N LEU A 231 -19.18 -12.44 1.95
CA LEU A 231 -18.01 -12.54 2.84
C LEU A 231 -17.34 -13.90 2.59
N ALA A 232 -16.42 -13.92 1.65
CA ALA A 232 -15.72 -15.11 1.21
C ALA A 232 -14.31 -15.22 1.79
N ASN A 233 -13.68 -14.09 2.10
CA ASN A 233 -12.25 -14.02 2.47
C ASN A 233 -11.41 -14.88 1.53
N TYR A 234 -11.66 -14.75 0.20
CA TYR A 234 -11.10 -15.68 -0.79
C TYR A 234 -9.64 -15.38 -1.09
N THR A 235 -9.21 -14.16 -0.92
CA THR A 235 -7.82 -13.75 -1.05
C THR A 235 -7.55 -12.50 -0.21
N THR A 236 -6.29 -12.09 -0.18
CA THR A 236 -5.84 -10.83 0.41
C THR A 236 -5.29 -9.93 -0.69
N ALA A 237 -5.01 -8.69 -0.36
CA ALA A 237 -4.12 -7.84 -1.15
C ALA A 237 -3.02 -7.33 -0.23
N GLN A 238 -1.81 -7.37 -0.71
CA GLN A 238 -0.66 -6.81 0.00
C GLN A 238 -0.22 -5.53 -0.67
N PHE A 239 0.16 -4.56 0.15
CA PHE A 239 0.76 -3.31 -0.29
C PHE A 239 2.17 -3.20 0.25
N ALA A 240 2.92 -2.28 -0.34
CA ALA A 240 4.22 -1.88 0.16
C ALA A 240 4.39 -0.37 -0.01
N LEU A 241 4.95 0.30 0.99
CA LEU A 241 5.49 1.63 0.76
C LEU A 241 6.85 1.48 0.12
N GLN A 242 6.99 2.03 -1.08
CA GLN A 242 8.18 1.91 -1.89
C GLN A 242 8.79 3.28 -2.18
N GLY A 243 10.11 3.36 -2.18
CA GLY A 243 10.86 4.53 -2.58
C GLY A 243 11.56 4.31 -3.92
N ASN A 244 11.66 5.35 -4.76
CA ASN A 244 12.56 5.33 -5.89
C ASN A 244 13.99 5.06 -5.41
N ILE A 245 14.75 4.19 -6.09
CA ILE A 245 16.07 3.76 -5.62
C ILE A 245 17.06 4.92 -5.59
N ARG A 246 17.01 5.84 -6.57
CA ARG A 246 17.92 6.98 -6.63
C ARG A 246 17.65 7.98 -5.51
N TRP A 247 16.37 8.23 -5.21
CA TRP A 247 15.98 9.02 -4.05
C TRP A 247 16.50 8.37 -2.76
N TRP A 248 16.28 7.08 -2.59
CA TRP A 248 16.76 6.33 -1.42
C TRP A 248 18.28 6.41 -1.26
N GLU A 249 19.03 6.26 -2.33
CA GLU A 249 20.49 6.33 -2.33
C GLU A 249 21.02 7.74 -2.06
N SER A 250 20.26 8.77 -2.37
CA SER A 250 20.63 10.16 -2.10
C SER A 250 20.53 10.56 -0.62
N LEU A 251 19.78 9.78 0.19
CA LEU A 251 19.57 10.07 1.61
C LEU A 251 20.81 9.79 2.44
N SER A 252 20.99 10.55 3.52
CA SER A 252 22.01 10.26 4.53
C SER A 252 21.73 8.92 5.23
N ALA A 253 22.74 8.33 5.84
CA ALA A 253 22.56 7.11 6.63
C ALA A 253 21.57 7.32 7.81
N GLY A 254 21.58 8.51 8.41
CA GLY A 254 20.67 8.88 9.49
C GLY A 254 19.23 8.99 9.03
N ASP A 255 18.99 9.58 7.84
CA ASP A 255 17.64 9.70 7.28
C ASP A 255 17.08 8.33 6.86
N ARG A 256 17.93 7.47 6.28
CA ARG A 256 17.53 6.08 5.97
C ARG A 256 17.15 5.31 7.23
N ASP A 257 17.92 5.43 8.32
CA ASP A 257 17.58 4.81 9.60
C ASP A 257 16.25 5.33 10.15
N ALA A 258 16.04 6.65 10.11
CA ALA A 258 14.79 7.26 10.54
C ALA A 258 13.57 6.73 9.75
N ILE A 259 13.69 6.61 8.43
CA ILE A 259 12.63 6.08 7.55
C ILE A 259 12.35 4.60 7.87
N ILE A 260 13.38 3.77 8.01
CA ILE A 260 13.20 2.33 8.31
C ILE A 260 12.56 2.12 9.68
N ARG A 261 12.96 2.88 10.69
CA ARG A 261 12.35 2.80 12.02
C ARG A 261 10.88 3.24 11.99
N ALA A 262 10.60 4.36 11.32
CA ALA A 262 9.24 4.86 11.13
C ALA A 262 8.36 3.85 10.36
N GLY A 263 8.93 3.19 9.35
CA GLY A 263 8.27 2.14 8.59
C GLY A 263 7.88 0.95 9.48
N LYS A 264 8.77 0.49 10.36
CA LYS A 264 8.47 -0.59 11.32
C LYS A 264 7.32 -0.24 12.26
N ASP A 265 7.28 1.00 12.76
CA ASP A 265 6.20 1.45 13.63
C ASP A 265 4.86 1.51 12.87
N ALA A 266 4.87 2.04 11.65
CA ALA A 266 3.68 2.12 10.80
C ALA A 266 3.17 0.73 10.41
N GLU A 267 4.06 -0.18 10.01
CA GLU A 267 3.72 -1.58 9.69
C GLU A 267 3.07 -2.27 10.89
N ALA A 268 3.68 -2.15 12.06
CA ALA A 268 3.15 -2.74 13.29
C ALA A 268 1.77 -2.18 13.64
N TRP A 269 1.58 -0.87 13.49
CA TRP A 269 0.31 -0.21 13.77
C TRP A 269 -0.78 -0.66 12.78
N VAL A 270 -0.52 -0.65 11.46
CA VAL A 270 -1.50 -1.09 10.44
C VAL A 270 -1.93 -2.52 10.73
N ARG A 271 -0.98 -3.40 11.03
CA ARG A 271 -1.26 -4.80 11.35
C ARG A 271 -2.08 -4.97 12.63
N ALA A 272 -1.85 -4.12 13.62
CA ALA A 272 -2.61 -4.17 14.88
C ALA A 272 -4.09 -3.73 14.71
N VAL A 273 -4.36 -2.77 13.81
CA VAL A 273 -5.72 -2.21 13.67
C VAL A 273 -6.55 -2.87 12.58
N ILE A 274 -5.99 -3.77 11.76
CA ILE A 274 -6.67 -4.29 10.58
C ILE A 274 -7.93 -5.09 10.91
N ALA A 275 -7.89 -5.92 11.94
CA ALA A 275 -9.05 -6.73 12.37
C ALA A 275 -10.20 -5.84 12.84
N ASP A 276 -9.90 -4.81 13.62
CA ASP A 276 -10.90 -3.83 14.07
C ASP A 276 -11.44 -3.03 12.88
N SER A 277 -10.58 -2.62 11.96
CA SER A 277 -10.98 -1.89 10.74
C SER A 277 -11.90 -2.72 9.85
N GLU A 278 -11.68 -4.02 9.70
CA GLU A 278 -12.56 -4.93 8.96
C GLU A 278 -13.92 -5.09 9.68
N ASN A 279 -13.92 -5.29 11.01
CA ASN A 279 -15.13 -5.41 11.80
C ASN A 279 -15.98 -4.14 11.77
N GLU A 280 -15.36 -2.96 11.90
CA GLU A 280 -16.05 -1.66 11.80
C GLU A 280 -16.63 -1.46 10.41
N ALA A 281 -15.87 -1.78 9.36
CA ALA A 281 -16.32 -1.66 7.98
C ALA A 281 -17.49 -2.61 7.69
N GLN A 282 -17.45 -3.85 8.17
CA GLN A 282 -18.56 -4.80 8.01
C GLN A 282 -19.86 -4.25 8.64
N LYS A 283 -19.78 -3.75 9.87
CA LYS A 283 -20.93 -3.14 10.55
C LYS A 283 -21.47 -1.93 9.80
N ALA A 284 -20.60 -1.09 9.27
CA ALA A 284 -21.01 0.09 8.51
C ALA A 284 -21.68 -0.31 7.17
N ILE A 285 -21.14 -1.32 6.46
CA ILE A 285 -21.71 -1.88 5.23
C ILE A 285 -23.12 -2.42 5.50
N GLU A 286 -23.30 -3.16 6.59
CA GLU A 286 -24.61 -3.69 7.00
C GLU A 286 -25.60 -2.58 7.37
N ALA A 287 -25.14 -1.55 8.13
CA ALA A 287 -25.95 -0.41 8.52
C ALA A 287 -26.43 0.42 7.31
N ASP A 288 -25.64 0.49 6.24
CA ASP A 288 -25.99 1.14 4.98
C ASP A 288 -26.96 0.30 4.10
N GLY A 289 -27.38 -0.89 4.60
CA GLY A 289 -28.41 -1.71 3.97
C GLY A 289 -27.92 -2.72 2.94
N VAL A 290 -26.61 -2.97 2.83
CA VAL A 290 -26.06 -4.03 2.00
C VAL A 290 -26.35 -5.39 2.64
N ALA A 291 -26.96 -6.29 1.88
CA ALA A 291 -27.20 -7.66 2.35
C ALA A 291 -25.88 -8.47 2.34
N ILE A 292 -25.41 -8.83 3.53
CA ILE A 292 -24.17 -9.60 3.71
C ILE A 292 -24.51 -11.10 3.79
N TYR A 293 -23.85 -11.89 2.95
CA TYR A 293 -23.90 -13.35 2.98
C TYR A 293 -22.52 -13.90 3.32
N THR A 294 -22.44 -14.71 4.38
CA THR A 294 -21.20 -15.38 4.78
C THR A 294 -21.20 -16.80 4.27
N LEU A 295 -20.17 -17.20 3.51
CA LEU A 295 -20.02 -18.57 3.03
C LEU A 295 -19.83 -19.53 4.21
N ASN A 296 -20.62 -20.61 4.23
CA ASN A 296 -20.36 -21.73 5.11
C ASN A 296 -19.18 -22.58 4.59
N GLU A 297 -18.72 -23.57 5.38
CA GLU A 297 -17.55 -24.38 5.04
C GLU A 297 -17.70 -25.16 3.73
N THR A 298 -18.90 -25.66 3.43
CA THR A 298 -19.18 -26.42 2.19
C THR A 298 -19.11 -25.49 0.98
N GLU A 299 -19.80 -24.36 1.05
CA GLU A 299 -19.78 -23.32 -0.01
C GLU A 299 -18.37 -22.80 -0.22
N ARG A 300 -17.65 -22.50 0.86
CA ARG A 300 -16.24 -22.03 0.78
C ARG A 300 -15.36 -23.07 0.05
N ARG A 301 -15.58 -24.36 0.30
CA ARG A 301 -14.84 -25.44 -0.38
C ARG A 301 -15.13 -25.47 -1.88
N GLU A 302 -16.38 -25.25 -2.29
CA GLU A 302 -16.71 -25.17 -3.72
C GLU A 302 -15.97 -24.02 -4.41
N PHE A 303 -15.86 -22.85 -3.76
CA PHE A 303 -15.05 -21.74 -4.27
C PHE A 303 -13.55 -22.07 -4.32
N GLN A 304 -13.03 -22.77 -3.30
CA GLN A 304 -11.63 -23.22 -3.27
C GLN A 304 -11.32 -24.15 -4.44
N GLU A 305 -12.17 -25.16 -4.68
CA GLU A 305 -11.99 -26.12 -5.75
C GLU A 305 -12.06 -25.46 -7.13
N ALA A 306 -13.02 -24.55 -7.34
CA ALA A 306 -13.17 -23.83 -8.59
C ALA A 306 -11.97 -22.90 -8.91
N THR A 307 -11.20 -22.48 -7.91
CA THR A 307 -10.06 -21.57 -8.09
C THR A 307 -8.70 -22.26 -8.09
N LEU A 308 -8.62 -23.58 -7.91
CA LEU A 308 -7.35 -24.33 -7.98
C LEU A 308 -6.54 -24.06 -9.27
N PRO A 309 -7.15 -23.94 -10.46
CA PRO A 309 -6.39 -23.63 -11.68
C PRO A 309 -5.59 -22.33 -11.63
N VAL A 310 -6.00 -21.35 -10.81
CA VAL A 310 -5.26 -20.09 -10.64
C VAL A 310 -3.89 -20.34 -9.99
N ARG A 311 -3.82 -21.22 -8.98
CA ARG A 311 -2.56 -21.61 -8.33
C ARG A 311 -1.65 -22.38 -9.27
N GLU A 312 -2.22 -23.27 -10.10
CA GLU A 312 -1.45 -24.01 -11.11
C GLU A 312 -0.86 -23.06 -12.17
N SER A 313 -1.67 -22.10 -12.63
CA SER A 313 -1.24 -21.04 -13.55
C SER A 313 -0.11 -20.19 -12.93
N PHE A 314 -0.23 -19.82 -11.67
CA PHE A 314 0.81 -19.09 -10.93
C PHE A 314 2.13 -19.88 -10.92
N VAL A 315 2.14 -21.14 -10.50
CA VAL A 315 3.36 -21.97 -10.48
C VAL A 315 3.93 -22.13 -11.88
N LYS A 316 3.10 -22.30 -12.91
CA LYS A 316 3.55 -22.39 -14.31
C LYS A 316 4.25 -21.11 -14.78
N LYS A 317 3.74 -19.94 -14.39
CA LYS A 317 4.29 -18.62 -14.75
C LYS A 317 5.59 -18.29 -14.01
N THR A 318 5.74 -18.77 -12.77
CA THR A 318 6.79 -18.34 -11.83
C THR A 318 7.88 -19.40 -11.58
N GLY A 319 7.66 -20.64 -12.01
CA GLY A 319 8.62 -21.72 -11.86
C GLY A 319 8.94 -22.07 -10.42
N ASP A 320 10.22 -22.31 -10.13
CA ASP A 320 10.67 -22.78 -8.81
C ASP A 320 10.50 -21.73 -7.71
N LEU A 321 10.63 -20.45 -8.03
CA LEU A 321 10.41 -19.39 -7.04
C LEU A 321 8.95 -19.39 -6.59
N GLY A 322 8.00 -19.38 -7.53
CA GLY A 322 6.58 -19.39 -7.19
C GLY A 322 6.15 -20.64 -6.44
N ARG A 323 6.68 -21.81 -6.81
CA ARG A 323 6.42 -23.06 -6.09
C ARG A 323 6.87 -22.95 -4.62
N ARG A 324 8.09 -22.48 -4.38
CA ARG A 324 8.61 -22.28 -3.02
C ARG A 324 7.78 -21.28 -2.23
N LEU A 325 7.41 -20.15 -2.84
CA LEU A 325 6.58 -19.14 -2.17
C LEU A 325 5.18 -19.70 -1.84
N LEU A 326 4.59 -20.51 -2.73
CA LEU A 326 3.30 -21.15 -2.48
C LEU A 326 3.39 -22.13 -1.31
N GLU A 327 4.43 -22.97 -1.27
CA GLU A 327 4.68 -23.90 -0.15
C GLU A 327 4.91 -23.13 1.16
N MET A 328 5.69 -22.04 1.15
CA MET A 328 5.91 -21.20 2.32
C MET A 328 4.61 -20.57 2.82
N ALA A 329 3.76 -20.06 1.92
CA ALA A 329 2.49 -19.44 2.27
C ALA A 329 1.50 -20.45 2.87
N GLN A 330 1.43 -21.67 2.33
CA GLN A 330 0.59 -22.76 2.85
C GLN A 330 1.05 -23.27 4.23
N ASN A 331 2.34 -23.16 4.55
CA ASN A 331 2.93 -23.59 5.81
C ASN A 331 3.13 -22.45 6.83
N ALA A 332 2.66 -21.23 6.54
CA ALA A 332 2.79 -20.06 7.39
C ALA A 332 1.75 -20.03 8.55
N ASP A 333 1.51 -21.16 9.20
CA ASP A 333 0.53 -21.34 10.30
C ASP A 333 1.05 -20.87 11.67
#